data_e33f39d816e9c21192cdb97606dfc346
#
_entry.id   e33f39d816e9c21192cdb97606dfc346
#
_cell.length_a   1.000
_cell.length_b   1.000
_cell.length_c   1.000
_cell.angle_alpha   90.00
_cell.angle_beta   90.00
_cell.angle_gamma   90.00
#
_symmetry.space_group_name_H-M   'P 1'
#
loop_
_entity.id
_entity.type
_entity.pdbx_description
1 polymer ?
#
loop_
_entity_poly.entity_id
_entity_poly.type
_entity_poly.pdbx_seq_one_letter_code
_entity_poly.pdbx_strand_id
1 'polypeptide(L)'
;LSRQADASSHKEAGKFDPSAHVDGATSQSAKVIFPCDGQDFRRIIESSTAWLEAHIDLVNSLNVYPVPDGDTGTNMYLTMQAALRELSTVSDNAVSSIAQALAHGALMGARGNSGVILSQVWRGVAKQLDGKARLAASDWALALHEGAVVAYKGVMRPVEGTILTVAREAAEAAMLAAAERDDMVYVLEQVLKQAEDALERTPELLPVLKEAGVVDAGGKGLCVIFEGMLKHSLGEPTALVPKVQTRAVVEQEAIPEHEYGYDIQFLIHGRGLPIDEVRDRIMTMGESVLVVGDSNTIKVHVHSDDPGQILSYATSKGALGDVVVENMQEQYLEFLAQQASQERVPAMPRPLSDIATVVVVNGEGLQRVVESLGASAVVRGGQTMNPSTEELLEAIASLPTDKVVVLPNNPNIIMAAQQAQRMSDKQVAVIPTTTIPQGVSALLAFNYQSDLKSNVDLMERAASQVQTIEVTNAVRSVRINGLKVDKGQFIGLLNGELVEAGDDLQRVAEAALQRIDMGRYEIMTIYWGDQVTEKEARGLSAWVTERYPDKEVELVEGRQPYYQYIISAE
;
A
#
# COMPACT_ATOMS: atom_id res chain seq x y z
N LEU A 1 57.00 66.08 34.93
CA LEU A 1 57.26 65.42 36.23
C LEU A 1 56.29 64.27 36.41
N SER A 2 56.79 63.17 36.11
CA SER A 2 57.18 62.00 36.90
C SER A 2 56.02 61.08 37.30
N ARG A 3 56.14 59.94 36.75
CA ARG A 3 56.44 58.60 37.28
C ARG A 3 55.17 57.77 37.53
N GLN A 4 55.09 56.71 36.76
CA GLN A 4 55.45 55.32 37.06
C GLN A 4 54.29 54.56 37.77
N ALA A 5 53.82 53.62 37.12
CA ALA A 5 53.99 52.14 37.13
C ALA A 5 53.14 51.56 38.26
N ASP A 6 52.50 50.47 38.19
CA ASP A 6 52.76 49.17 37.63
C ASP A 6 51.48 48.32 37.64
N ALA A 7 51.36 47.52 36.65
CA ALA A 7 50.96 46.12 36.57
C ALA A 7 50.13 45.51 37.71
N SER A 8 48.98 44.89 37.34
CA SER A 8 48.89 43.44 37.40
C SER A 8 47.55 42.98 36.88
N SER A 9 47.60 42.14 35.87
CA SER A 9 46.61 41.34 35.31
C SER A 9 45.96 40.34 36.29
N HIS A 10 44.70 40.27 36.38
CA HIS A 10 44.05 39.00 36.70
C HIS A 10 42.90 38.79 35.72
N LYS A 11 43.10 37.82 34.81
CA LYS A 11 42.06 37.17 34.05
C LYS A 11 41.16 36.42 35.04
N GLU A 12 39.94 36.87 35.19
CA GLU A 12 38.89 36.05 35.75
C GLU A 12 38.33 35.15 34.63
N ALA A 13 38.57 33.85 34.81
CA ALA A 13 37.96 32.80 34.00
C ALA A 13 36.46 32.80 34.27
N GLY A 14 35.70 33.11 33.24
CA GLY A 14 34.23 32.97 33.27
C GLY A 14 33.87 31.52 33.56
N LYS A 15 33.19 31.31 34.65
CA LYS A 15 32.53 30.02 34.99
C LYS A 15 31.50 29.73 33.94
N PHE A 16 31.65 28.59 33.28
CA PHE A 16 30.64 27.98 32.42
C PHE A 16 29.45 27.60 33.32
N ASP A 17 28.31 28.23 33.10
CA ASP A 17 27.02 27.89 33.73
C ASP A 17 26.37 26.78 32.90
N PRO A 18 26.17 25.55 33.41
CA PRO A 18 25.57 24.45 32.68
C PRO A 18 24.05 24.50 32.62
N SER A 19 23.43 25.64 33.00
CA SER A 19 21.96 25.79 32.99
C SER A 19 21.41 26.66 31.84
N ALA A 20 22.19 26.95 30.80
CA ALA A 20 21.62 27.53 29.58
C ALA A 20 20.78 26.45 28.88
N HIS A 21 19.52 26.40 29.23
CA HIS A 21 18.49 25.66 28.48
C HIS A 21 18.51 26.16 27.04
N VAL A 22 18.96 25.29 26.13
CA VAL A 22 18.63 25.40 24.72
C VAL A 22 17.12 25.09 24.65
N ASP A 23 16.33 26.12 24.51
CA ASP A 23 14.92 25.99 24.12
C ASP A 23 14.84 25.32 22.75
N GLY A 24 14.92 24.01 22.73
CA GLY A 24 14.40 23.20 21.65
C GLY A 24 12.89 23.40 21.65
N ALA A 25 12.39 24.20 20.73
CA ALA A 25 10.98 24.34 20.47
C ALA A 25 10.39 22.99 20.07
N THR A 26 10.06 22.16 21.06
CA THR A 26 9.05 21.11 20.90
C THR A 26 7.75 21.85 20.65
N SER A 27 7.28 21.84 19.41
CA SER A 27 5.94 22.26 19.04
C SER A 27 4.97 21.42 19.87
N GLN A 28 4.59 21.92 21.06
CA GLN A 28 3.44 21.39 21.80
C GLN A 28 2.22 21.69 20.93
N SER A 29 1.57 20.66 20.43
CA SER A 29 0.28 20.80 19.77
C SER A 29 -0.68 21.50 20.73
N ALA A 30 -1.21 22.65 20.33
CA ALA A 30 -2.17 23.36 21.17
C ALA A 30 -3.43 22.49 21.33
N LYS A 31 -3.92 22.35 22.56
CA LYS A 31 -5.17 21.62 22.84
C LYS A 31 -6.31 22.19 21.99
N VAL A 32 -7.03 21.33 21.28
CA VAL A 32 -8.15 21.75 20.43
C VAL A 32 -9.32 22.21 21.29
N ILE A 33 -9.92 23.34 20.92
CA ILE A 33 -11.11 23.86 21.59
C ILE A 33 -12.35 23.48 20.77
N PHE A 34 -13.26 22.75 21.37
CA PHE A 34 -14.52 22.34 20.75
C PHE A 34 -15.70 23.27 21.13
N PRO A 35 -16.66 23.50 20.21
CA PRO A 35 -16.70 23.03 18.82
C PRO A 35 -15.60 23.64 17.98
N CYS A 36 -14.86 22.80 17.24
CA CYS A 36 -13.73 23.18 16.42
C CYS A 36 -14.14 23.58 14.99
N ASP A 37 -13.28 24.32 14.27
CA ASP A 37 -13.48 24.64 12.87
C ASP A 37 -12.86 23.59 11.92
N GLY A 38 -12.95 23.82 10.61
CA GLY A 38 -12.43 22.90 9.60
C GLY A 38 -10.92 22.75 9.65
N GLN A 39 -10.16 23.79 10.04
CA GLN A 39 -8.70 23.68 10.13
C GLN A 39 -8.26 22.87 11.36
N ASP A 40 -9.00 23.00 12.47
CA ASP A 40 -8.79 22.13 13.64
C ASP A 40 -9.09 20.68 13.28
N PHE A 41 -10.23 20.44 12.59
CA PHE A 41 -10.59 19.10 12.13
C PHE A 41 -9.55 18.52 11.19
N ARG A 42 -9.03 19.32 10.22
CA ARG A 42 -7.90 18.91 9.35
C ARG A 42 -6.71 18.45 10.19
N ARG A 43 -6.28 19.24 11.19
CA ARG A 43 -5.12 18.88 12.04
C ARG A 43 -5.35 17.60 12.83
N ILE A 44 -6.57 17.34 13.27
CA ILE A 44 -6.94 16.07 13.91
C ILE A 44 -6.72 14.91 12.93
N ILE A 45 -7.16 15.03 11.68
CA ILE A 45 -7.00 14.01 10.66
C ILE A 45 -5.52 13.82 10.28
N GLU A 46 -4.75 14.89 10.09
CA GLU A 46 -3.31 14.84 9.83
C GLU A 46 -2.57 14.09 10.94
N SER A 47 -2.88 14.42 12.19
CA SER A 47 -2.27 13.77 13.37
C SER A 47 -2.66 12.31 13.50
N SER A 48 -3.90 11.95 13.22
CA SER A 48 -4.35 10.55 13.25
C SER A 48 -3.72 9.73 12.13
N THR A 49 -3.48 10.34 10.97
CA THR A 49 -2.78 9.69 9.85
C THR A 49 -1.30 9.47 10.18
N ALA A 50 -0.63 10.44 10.78
CA ALA A 50 0.74 10.29 11.24
C ALA A 50 0.87 9.21 12.33
N TRP A 51 -0.13 9.10 13.22
CA TRP A 51 -0.18 8.03 14.20
C TRP A 51 -0.36 6.65 13.58
N LEU A 52 -1.20 6.54 12.54
CA LEU A 52 -1.36 5.32 11.76
C LEU A 52 -0.06 4.94 11.02
N GLU A 53 0.65 5.91 10.43
CA GLU A 53 1.95 5.69 9.78
C GLU A 53 2.95 5.03 10.73
N ALA A 54 3.04 5.53 11.96
CA ALA A 54 3.93 4.98 13.00
C ALA A 54 3.57 3.54 13.43
N HIS A 55 2.36 3.07 13.11
CA HIS A 55 1.84 1.76 13.51
C HIS A 55 1.57 0.83 12.31
N ILE A 56 2.02 1.16 11.10
CA ILE A 56 1.81 0.33 9.89
C ILE A 56 2.27 -1.11 10.13
N ASP A 57 3.50 -1.30 10.62
CA ASP A 57 4.07 -2.62 10.83
C ASP A 57 3.28 -3.44 11.85
N LEU A 58 2.78 -2.79 12.91
CA LEU A 58 1.93 -3.43 13.90
C LEU A 58 0.63 -3.93 13.27
N VAL A 59 -0.06 -3.08 12.50
CA VAL A 59 -1.32 -3.44 11.84
C VAL A 59 -1.09 -4.53 10.79
N ASN A 60 -0.03 -4.42 9.98
CA ASN A 60 0.34 -5.43 9.00
C ASN A 60 0.62 -6.79 9.65
N SER A 61 1.26 -6.80 10.83
CA SER A 61 1.56 -8.04 11.54
C SER A 61 0.33 -8.81 12.03
N LEU A 62 -0.82 -8.18 12.10
CA LEU A 62 -2.09 -8.79 12.52
C LEU A 62 -2.91 -9.32 11.34
N ASN A 63 -2.55 -8.98 10.10
CA ASN A 63 -3.34 -9.34 8.93
C ASN A 63 -3.33 -10.84 8.64
N VAL A 64 -4.49 -11.50 8.80
CA VAL A 64 -4.73 -12.91 8.47
C VAL A 64 -6.00 -13.13 7.66
N TYR A 65 -6.89 -12.14 7.63
CA TYR A 65 -8.20 -12.25 7.00
C TYR A 65 -8.51 -11.00 6.15
N PRO A 66 -9.11 -11.15 4.97
CA PRO A 66 -9.47 -12.41 4.29
C PRO A 66 -8.26 -13.14 3.69
N VAL A 67 -7.13 -12.45 3.48
CA VAL A 67 -5.87 -12.98 2.93
C VAL A 67 -4.72 -12.56 3.85
N PRO A 68 -3.80 -13.45 4.21
CA PRO A 68 -2.69 -13.14 5.11
C PRO A 68 -1.49 -12.48 4.41
N ASP A 69 -1.73 -11.44 3.61
CA ASP A 69 -0.73 -10.74 2.79
C ASP A 69 0.05 -9.65 3.55
N GLY A 70 -0.38 -9.31 4.78
CA GLY A 70 0.36 -8.40 5.65
C GLY A 70 0.38 -6.95 5.18
N ASP A 71 -0.63 -6.50 4.43
CA ASP A 71 -0.68 -5.18 3.81
C ASP A 71 -1.77 -4.24 4.35
N THR A 72 -2.59 -4.69 5.30
CA THR A 72 -3.74 -3.93 5.83
C THR A 72 -3.36 -2.55 6.32
N GLY A 73 -2.30 -2.42 7.13
CA GLY A 73 -1.82 -1.13 7.63
C GLY A 73 -1.33 -0.22 6.51
N THR A 74 -0.62 -0.77 5.54
CA THR A 74 -0.15 -0.07 4.35
C THR A 74 -1.32 0.46 3.52
N ASN A 75 -2.32 -0.38 3.25
CA ASN A 75 -3.51 0.01 2.48
C ASN A 75 -4.32 1.12 3.19
N MET A 76 -4.52 1.01 4.51
CA MET A 76 -5.21 2.04 5.29
C MET A 76 -4.41 3.36 5.30
N TYR A 77 -3.10 3.29 5.49
CA TYR A 77 -2.24 4.48 5.48
C TYR A 77 -2.24 5.18 4.10
N LEU A 78 -2.04 4.44 3.01
CA LEU A 78 -2.06 5.01 1.65
C LEU A 78 -3.41 5.63 1.30
N THR A 79 -4.50 5.04 1.78
CA THR A 79 -5.86 5.60 1.65
C THR A 79 -5.97 6.94 2.39
N MET A 80 -5.48 7.01 3.64
CA MET A 80 -5.47 8.26 4.41
C MET A 80 -4.49 9.30 3.83
N GLN A 81 -3.36 8.88 3.31
CA GLN A 81 -2.40 9.77 2.65
C GLN A 81 -3.00 10.42 1.39
N ALA A 82 -3.78 9.67 0.60
CA ALA A 82 -4.51 10.23 -0.53
C ALA A 82 -5.57 11.25 -0.06
N ALA A 83 -6.27 10.95 1.04
CA ALA A 83 -7.19 11.89 1.66
C ALA A 83 -6.50 13.19 2.11
N LEU A 84 -5.31 13.12 2.70
CA LEU A 84 -4.52 14.30 3.08
C LEU A 84 -4.09 15.14 1.87
N ARG A 85 -3.74 14.50 0.74
CA ARG A 85 -3.44 15.24 -0.51
C ARG A 85 -4.64 16.05 -0.96
N GLU A 86 -5.84 15.47 -0.97
CA GLU A 86 -7.06 16.18 -1.34
C GLU A 86 -7.37 17.32 -0.35
N LEU A 87 -7.20 17.08 0.96
CA LEU A 87 -7.36 18.11 1.99
C LEU A 87 -6.44 19.32 1.75
N SER A 88 -5.24 19.14 1.21
CA SER A 88 -4.28 20.21 0.96
C SER A 88 -4.79 21.22 -0.08
N THR A 89 -5.73 20.85 -0.93
CA THR A 89 -6.31 21.70 -1.97
C THR A 89 -7.44 22.61 -1.44
N VAL A 90 -7.98 22.30 -0.25
CA VAL A 90 -9.13 23.02 0.32
C VAL A 90 -8.66 24.22 1.14
N SER A 91 -9.11 25.40 0.77
CA SER A 91 -8.83 26.66 1.50
C SER A 91 -9.96 27.09 2.44
N ASP A 92 -11.12 26.46 2.36
CA ASP A 92 -12.28 26.75 3.19
C ASP A 92 -12.10 26.27 4.65
N ASN A 93 -12.73 26.96 5.58
CA ASN A 93 -12.65 26.68 7.02
C ASN A 93 -13.89 25.92 7.55
N ALA A 94 -14.86 25.61 6.68
CA ALA A 94 -16.02 24.84 7.08
C ALA A 94 -15.67 23.37 7.27
N VAL A 95 -16.17 22.76 8.34
CA VAL A 95 -16.00 21.32 8.61
C VAL A 95 -16.56 20.48 7.47
N SER A 96 -17.68 20.89 6.87
CA SER A 96 -18.28 20.19 5.73
C SER A 96 -17.33 20.10 4.52
N SER A 97 -16.63 21.18 4.17
CA SER A 97 -15.69 21.20 3.06
C SER A 97 -14.49 20.28 3.31
N ILE A 98 -13.96 20.29 4.53
CA ILE A 98 -12.88 19.38 4.95
C ILE A 98 -13.35 17.91 4.94
N ALA A 99 -14.55 17.62 5.46
CA ALA A 99 -15.09 16.27 5.49
C ALA A 99 -15.36 15.71 4.07
N GLN A 100 -15.86 16.56 3.15
CA GLN A 100 -16.07 16.17 1.75
C GLN A 100 -14.77 15.87 1.03
N ALA A 101 -13.74 16.71 1.18
CA ALA A 101 -12.43 16.48 0.61
C ALA A 101 -11.76 15.22 1.19
N LEU A 102 -11.84 15.02 2.52
CA LEU A 102 -11.38 13.79 3.19
C LEU A 102 -12.01 12.54 2.58
N ALA A 103 -13.34 12.55 2.44
CA ALA A 103 -14.08 11.41 1.89
C ALA A 103 -13.77 11.17 0.42
N HIS A 104 -13.65 12.24 -0.38
CA HIS A 104 -13.29 12.13 -1.80
C HIS A 104 -11.89 11.56 -1.98
N GLY A 105 -10.88 12.14 -1.31
CA GLY A 105 -9.50 11.67 -1.41
C GLY A 105 -9.32 10.25 -0.87
N ALA A 106 -10.01 9.89 0.24
CA ALA A 106 -10.00 8.52 0.76
C ALA A 106 -10.64 7.54 -0.24
N LEU A 107 -11.70 7.95 -0.93
CA LEU A 107 -12.39 7.11 -1.91
C LEU A 107 -11.53 6.86 -3.17
N MET A 108 -10.92 7.92 -3.70
CA MET A 108 -10.03 7.83 -4.87
C MET A 108 -8.77 7.02 -4.56
N GLY A 109 -8.17 7.25 -3.41
CA GLY A 109 -6.97 6.54 -2.97
C GLY A 109 -7.21 5.20 -2.28
N ALA A 110 -8.47 4.71 -2.22
CA ALA A 110 -8.80 3.47 -1.52
C ALA A 110 -8.06 2.26 -2.11
N ARG A 111 -7.30 1.56 -1.25
CA ARG A 111 -6.51 0.38 -1.62
C ARG A 111 -6.91 -0.82 -0.77
N GLY A 112 -7.02 -1.97 -1.40
CA GLY A 112 -7.43 -3.21 -0.75
C GLY A 112 -8.81 -3.12 -0.07
N ASN A 113 -9.24 -4.19 0.57
CA ASN A 113 -10.54 -4.22 1.25
C ASN A 113 -10.60 -3.23 2.43
N SER A 114 -9.52 -3.15 3.21
CA SER A 114 -9.44 -2.28 4.39
C SER A 114 -9.50 -0.79 4.03
N GLY A 115 -8.80 -0.37 2.97
CA GLY A 115 -8.86 1.01 2.49
C GLY A 115 -10.23 1.36 1.91
N VAL A 116 -10.85 0.46 1.16
CA VAL A 116 -12.20 0.68 0.63
C VAL A 116 -13.22 0.82 1.77
N ILE A 117 -13.18 -0.05 2.79
CA ILE A 117 -14.09 0.05 3.93
C ILE A 117 -13.85 1.36 4.69
N LEU A 118 -12.59 1.73 4.95
CA LEU A 118 -12.24 2.99 5.61
C LEU A 118 -12.76 4.20 4.81
N SER A 119 -12.67 4.18 3.47
CA SER A 119 -13.21 5.24 2.63
C SER A 119 -14.74 5.37 2.76
N GLN A 120 -15.45 4.25 2.94
CA GLN A 120 -16.90 4.28 3.17
C GLN A 120 -17.26 4.86 4.54
N VAL A 121 -16.44 4.62 5.58
CA VAL A 121 -16.60 5.29 6.88
C VAL A 121 -16.50 6.80 6.71
N TRP A 122 -15.45 7.29 6.05
CA TRP A 122 -15.28 8.74 5.81
C TRP A 122 -16.39 9.32 4.93
N ARG A 123 -16.89 8.55 3.97
CA ARG A 123 -18.03 8.99 3.14
C ARG A 123 -19.31 9.19 3.97
N GLY A 124 -19.58 8.29 4.92
CA GLY A 124 -20.72 8.46 5.83
C GLY A 124 -20.53 9.65 6.76
N VAL A 125 -19.31 9.84 7.29
CA VAL A 125 -18.94 11.01 8.10
C VAL A 125 -19.19 12.30 7.32
N ALA A 126 -18.70 12.40 6.09
CA ALA A 126 -18.88 13.59 5.26
C ALA A 126 -20.36 13.88 4.95
N LYS A 127 -21.15 12.84 4.68
CA LYS A 127 -22.58 12.96 4.44
C LYS A 127 -23.32 13.57 5.65
N GLN A 128 -22.97 13.16 6.87
CA GLN A 128 -23.61 13.66 8.09
C GLN A 128 -23.14 15.08 8.47
N LEU A 129 -21.90 15.42 8.13
CA LEU A 129 -21.33 16.74 8.38
C LEU A 129 -21.63 17.77 7.29
N ASP A 130 -22.45 17.43 6.29
CA ASP A 130 -22.82 18.36 5.22
C ASP A 130 -23.47 19.62 5.78
N GLY A 131 -23.05 20.80 5.28
CA GLY A 131 -23.49 22.11 5.72
C GLY A 131 -22.98 22.56 7.11
N LYS A 132 -22.17 21.75 7.81
CA LYS A 132 -21.61 22.11 9.13
C LYS A 132 -20.39 23.02 8.97
N ALA A 133 -20.44 24.20 9.60
CA ALA A 133 -19.29 25.11 9.67
C ALA A 133 -18.31 24.67 10.80
N ARG A 134 -18.82 24.12 11.90
CA ARG A 134 -18.04 23.69 13.07
C ARG A 134 -18.45 22.28 13.48
N LEU A 135 -17.57 21.59 14.22
CA LEU A 135 -17.73 20.22 14.70
C LEU A 135 -17.93 20.23 16.22
N ALA A 136 -19.12 19.86 16.68
CA ALA A 136 -19.43 19.56 18.07
C ALA A 136 -19.34 18.04 18.34
N ALA A 137 -19.32 17.65 19.61
CA ALA A 137 -19.27 16.25 20.01
C ALA A 137 -20.49 15.45 19.52
N SER A 138 -21.67 16.04 19.59
CA SER A 138 -22.91 15.45 19.09
C SER A 138 -22.90 15.29 17.55
N ASP A 139 -22.30 16.24 16.82
CA ASP A 139 -22.15 16.12 15.36
C ASP A 139 -21.21 14.97 15.00
N TRP A 140 -20.09 14.84 15.73
CA TRP A 140 -19.14 13.75 15.53
C TRP A 140 -19.76 12.37 15.80
N ALA A 141 -20.51 12.23 16.89
CA ALA A 141 -21.18 10.98 17.21
C ALA A 141 -22.16 10.53 16.09
N LEU A 142 -22.98 11.46 15.60
CA LEU A 142 -23.88 11.21 14.48
C LEU A 142 -23.12 10.88 13.20
N ALA A 143 -22.01 11.58 12.94
CA ALA A 143 -21.18 11.36 11.77
C ALA A 143 -20.52 9.98 11.78
N LEU A 144 -19.99 9.56 12.93
CA LEU A 144 -19.38 8.24 13.08
C LEU A 144 -20.42 7.13 12.92
N HIS A 145 -21.64 7.35 13.45
CA HIS A 145 -22.75 6.40 13.28
C HIS A 145 -23.13 6.25 11.80
N GLU A 146 -23.30 7.35 11.06
CA GLU A 146 -23.58 7.27 9.62
C GLU A 146 -22.40 6.65 8.86
N GLY A 147 -21.15 6.90 9.31
CA GLY A 147 -19.95 6.25 8.80
C GLY A 147 -20.02 4.73 8.87
N ALA A 148 -20.37 4.18 10.03
CA ALA A 148 -20.57 2.75 10.22
C ALA A 148 -21.70 2.20 9.33
N VAL A 149 -22.83 2.89 9.24
CA VAL A 149 -23.97 2.49 8.40
C VAL A 149 -23.58 2.43 6.91
N VAL A 150 -22.85 3.43 6.42
CA VAL A 150 -22.41 3.48 5.03
C VAL A 150 -21.38 2.39 4.74
N ALA A 151 -20.46 2.12 5.68
CA ALA A 151 -19.47 1.04 5.54
C ALA A 151 -20.14 -0.34 5.44
N TYR A 152 -21.09 -0.66 6.30
CA TYR A 152 -21.86 -1.91 6.20
C TYR A 152 -22.60 -2.06 4.88
N LYS A 153 -23.22 -0.98 4.36
CA LYS A 153 -23.90 -0.99 3.06
C LYS A 153 -22.95 -1.09 1.87
N GLY A 154 -21.70 -0.66 2.07
CA GLY A 154 -20.67 -0.68 1.03
C GLY A 154 -20.10 -2.08 0.76
N VAL A 155 -20.20 -2.99 1.73
CA VAL A 155 -19.68 -4.36 1.64
C VAL A 155 -20.80 -5.31 1.24
N MET A 156 -20.59 -6.10 0.18
CA MET A 156 -21.61 -7.05 -0.33
C MET A 156 -21.96 -8.15 0.68
N ARG A 157 -20.97 -8.61 1.45
CA ARG A 157 -21.14 -9.63 2.49
C ARG A 157 -20.41 -9.15 3.75
N PRO A 158 -21.04 -8.33 4.58
CA PRO A 158 -20.44 -7.88 5.83
C PRO A 158 -20.21 -9.07 6.76
N VAL A 159 -19.00 -9.12 7.36
CA VAL A 159 -18.58 -10.18 8.28
C VAL A 159 -18.33 -9.56 9.64
N GLU A 160 -18.96 -10.13 10.69
CA GLU A 160 -18.71 -9.74 12.07
C GLU A 160 -17.33 -10.24 12.53
N GLY A 161 -16.74 -9.54 13.51
CA GLY A 161 -15.36 -9.80 13.94
C GLY A 161 -14.31 -9.12 13.06
N THR A 162 -14.70 -8.07 12.32
CA THR A 162 -13.83 -7.28 11.44
C THR A 162 -13.90 -5.78 11.79
N ILE A 163 -13.19 -4.94 11.03
CA ILE A 163 -13.26 -3.48 11.09
C ILE A 163 -14.71 -2.96 11.13
N LEU A 164 -15.66 -3.66 10.51
CA LEU A 164 -17.07 -3.28 10.51
C LEU A 164 -17.67 -3.35 11.92
N THR A 165 -17.40 -4.43 12.66
CA THR A 165 -17.83 -4.60 14.05
C THR A 165 -17.26 -3.50 14.94
N VAL A 166 -15.96 -3.23 14.81
CA VAL A 166 -15.27 -2.18 15.59
C VAL A 166 -15.86 -0.81 15.27
N ALA A 167 -16.09 -0.49 13.99
CA ALA A 167 -16.68 0.78 13.57
C ALA A 167 -18.11 0.96 14.13
N ARG A 168 -18.94 -0.08 14.09
CA ARG A 168 -20.32 -0.04 14.59
C ARG A 168 -20.36 0.20 16.09
N GLU A 169 -19.61 -0.57 16.85
CA GLU A 169 -19.64 -0.48 18.32
C GLU A 169 -19.01 0.82 18.83
N ALA A 170 -17.94 1.29 18.20
CA ALA A 170 -17.36 2.59 18.46
C ALA A 170 -18.37 3.73 18.22
N ALA A 171 -19.14 3.64 17.13
CA ALA A 171 -20.18 4.61 16.81
C ALA A 171 -21.36 4.58 17.81
N GLU A 172 -21.77 3.40 18.25
CA GLU A 172 -22.79 3.25 19.31
C GLU A 172 -22.33 3.90 20.62
N ALA A 173 -21.06 3.69 21.01
CA ALA A 173 -20.47 4.33 22.18
C ALA A 173 -20.40 5.85 22.03
N ALA A 174 -20.06 6.36 20.84
CA ALA A 174 -20.07 7.80 20.56
C ALA A 174 -21.44 8.42 20.79
N MET A 175 -22.51 7.78 20.32
CA MET A 175 -23.88 8.24 20.49
C MET A 175 -24.30 8.29 21.96
N LEU A 176 -23.96 7.27 22.74
CA LEU A 176 -24.24 7.22 24.17
C LEU A 176 -23.46 8.29 24.94
N ALA A 177 -22.18 8.42 24.66
CA ALA A 177 -21.31 9.40 25.32
C ALA A 177 -21.72 10.85 25.01
N ALA A 178 -22.07 11.16 23.76
CA ALA A 178 -22.54 12.49 23.38
C ALA A 178 -23.90 12.86 23.98
N ALA A 179 -24.75 11.86 24.21
CA ALA A 179 -26.03 12.06 24.92
C ALA A 179 -25.83 12.33 26.44
N GLU A 180 -24.76 11.77 27.03
CA GLU A 180 -24.40 12.00 28.43
C GLU A 180 -23.70 13.36 28.62
N ARG A 181 -22.73 13.68 27.71
CA ARG A 181 -21.92 14.89 27.81
C ARG A 181 -21.51 15.38 26.40
N ASP A 182 -21.82 16.64 26.10
CA ASP A 182 -21.37 17.30 24.85
C ASP A 182 -19.90 17.78 25.00
N ASP A 183 -18.99 16.82 25.17
CA ASP A 183 -17.54 17.01 25.32
C ASP A 183 -16.83 16.07 24.37
N MET A 184 -16.15 16.63 23.37
CA MET A 184 -15.50 15.84 22.32
C MET A 184 -14.41 14.93 22.86
N VAL A 185 -13.61 15.38 23.82
CA VAL A 185 -12.54 14.55 24.40
C VAL A 185 -13.15 13.35 25.10
N TYR A 186 -14.20 13.56 25.91
CA TYR A 186 -14.93 12.48 26.54
C TYR A 186 -15.53 11.49 25.52
N VAL A 187 -16.12 12.00 24.43
CA VAL A 187 -16.68 11.15 23.38
C VAL A 187 -15.57 10.33 22.71
N LEU A 188 -14.41 10.93 22.37
CA LEU A 188 -13.28 10.22 21.77
C LEU A 188 -12.69 9.16 22.73
N GLU A 189 -12.64 9.43 24.04
CA GLU A 189 -12.23 8.45 25.05
C GLU A 189 -13.16 7.22 25.08
N GLN A 190 -14.48 7.44 25.05
CA GLN A 190 -15.45 6.34 25.02
C GLN A 190 -15.43 5.58 23.69
N VAL A 191 -15.25 6.29 22.57
CA VAL A 191 -15.08 5.70 21.23
C VAL A 191 -13.86 4.78 21.21
N LEU A 192 -12.70 5.26 21.64
CA LEU A 192 -11.46 4.47 21.66
C LEU A 192 -11.61 3.24 22.55
N LYS A 193 -12.11 3.42 23.77
CA LYS A 193 -12.33 2.34 24.73
C LYS A 193 -13.23 1.25 24.14
N GLN A 194 -14.38 1.61 23.58
CA GLN A 194 -15.30 0.63 22.99
C GLN A 194 -14.72 -0.02 21.72
N ALA A 195 -13.97 0.74 20.93
CA ALA A 195 -13.29 0.20 19.76
C ALA A 195 -12.26 -0.87 20.17
N GLU A 196 -11.49 -0.64 21.23
CA GLU A 196 -10.54 -1.61 21.79
C GLU A 196 -11.24 -2.84 22.37
N ASP A 197 -12.31 -2.62 23.15
CA ASP A 197 -13.14 -3.71 23.71
C ASP A 197 -13.77 -4.57 22.57
N ALA A 198 -14.22 -3.96 21.49
CA ALA A 198 -14.74 -4.66 20.32
C ALA A 198 -13.64 -5.42 19.58
N LEU A 199 -12.46 -4.79 19.41
CA LEU A 199 -11.29 -5.39 18.77
C LEU A 199 -10.84 -6.66 19.51
N GLU A 200 -10.76 -6.64 20.84
CA GLU A 200 -10.37 -7.80 21.65
C GLU A 200 -11.32 -8.99 21.46
N ARG A 201 -12.60 -8.74 21.14
CA ARG A 201 -13.61 -9.77 20.91
C ARG A 201 -13.68 -10.27 19.46
N THR A 202 -12.95 -9.65 18.51
CA THR A 202 -12.96 -10.08 17.11
C THR A 202 -12.59 -11.56 16.92
N PRO A 203 -11.65 -12.17 17.70
CA PRO A 203 -11.37 -13.60 17.59
C PRO A 203 -12.52 -14.52 18.06
N GLU A 204 -13.43 -14.02 18.88
CA GLU A 204 -14.61 -14.76 19.31
C GLU A 204 -15.68 -14.82 18.21
N LEU A 205 -15.72 -13.79 17.37
CA LEU A 205 -16.69 -13.62 16.29
C LEU A 205 -16.21 -14.24 14.97
N LEU A 206 -14.89 -14.25 14.73
CA LEU A 206 -14.30 -14.73 13.49
C LEU A 206 -13.27 -15.85 13.76
N PRO A 207 -13.62 -17.12 13.52
CA PRO A 207 -12.81 -18.28 13.91
C PRO A 207 -11.36 -18.27 13.40
N VAL A 208 -11.10 -17.76 12.20
CA VAL A 208 -9.75 -17.68 11.63
C VAL A 208 -8.82 -16.77 12.46
N LEU A 209 -9.35 -15.70 13.06
CA LEU A 209 -8.58 -14.83 13.96
C LEU A 209 -8.24 -15.56 15.27
N LYS A 210 -9.20 -16.34 15.80
CA LYS A 210 -8.99 -17.14 17.00
C LYS A 210 -7.94 -18.22 16.79
N GLU A 211 -7.99 -18.90 15.65
CA GLU A 211 -7.01 -19.92 15.28
C GLU A 211 -5.61 -19.32 15.13
N ALA A 212 -5.52 -18.16 14.49
CA ALA A 212 -4.26 -17.43 14.31
C ALA A 212 -3.75 -16.75 15.59
N GLY A 213 -4.58 -16.65 16.64
CA GLY A 213 -4.23 -16.01 17.91
C GLY A 213 -4.03 -14.48 17.78
N VAL A 214 -4.77 -13.83 16.88
CA VAL A 214 -4.67 -12.38 16.61
C VAL A 214 -6.05 -11.74 16.58
N VAL A 215 -6.08 -10.40 16.72
CA VAL A 215 -7.27 -9.57 16.50
C VAL A 215 -7.36 -9.12 15.04
N ASP A 216 -8.50 -8.54 14.64
CA ASP A 216 -8.68 -8.02 13.29
C ASP A 216 -7.74 -6.85 12.99
N ALA A 217 -6.97 -6.97 11.90
CA ALA A 217 -5.99 -5.95 11.50
C ALA A 217 -6.66 -4.62 11.11
N GLY A 218 -7.76 -4.67 10.36
CA GLY A 218 -8.51 -3.48 9.97
C GLY A 218 -9.12 -2.76 11.16
N GLY A 219 -9.69 -3.51 12.11
CA GLY A 219 -10.18 -2.99 13.39
C GLY A 219 -9.07 -2.36 14.22
N LYS A 220 -7.87 -2.98 14.27
CA LYS A 220 -6.70 -2.37 14.94
C LYS A 220 -6.30 -1.05 14.28
N GLY A 221 -6.26 -0.99 12.94
CA GLY A 221 -5.98 0.24 12.22
C GLY A 221 -6.98 1.36 12.54
N LEU A 222 -8.26 1.02 12.68
CA LEU A 222 -9.30 1.99 13.07
C LEU A 222 -9.10 2.47 14.53
N CYS A 223 -8.77 1.59 15.48
CA CYS A 223 -8.42 1.97 16.85
C CYS A 223 -7.23 2.95 16.88
N VAL A 224 -6.19 2.69 16.08
CA VAL A 224 -5.02 3.57 15.94
C VAL A 224 -5.42 4.96 15.41
N ILE A 225 -6.33 5.04 14.44
CA ILE A 225 -6.86 6.32 13.95
C ILE A 225 -7.59 7.07 15.09
N PHE A 226 -8.47 6.41 15.83
CA PHE A 226 -9.18 7.03 16.96
C PHE A 226 -8.24 7.46 18.08
N GLU A 227 -7.22 6.67 18.38
CA GLU A 227 -6.18 7.03 19.34
C GLU A 227 -5.42 8.29 18.90
N GLY A 228 -5.04 8.39 17.64
CA GLY A 228 -4.39 9.58 17.08
C GLY A 228 -5.27 10.83 17.16
N MET A 229 -6.57 10.70 16.90
CA MET A 229 -7.55 11.79 17.07
C MET A 229 -7.65 12.24 18.52
N LEU A 230 -7.72 11.31 19.47
CA LEU A 230 -7.78 11.61 20.89
C LEU A 230 -6.51 12.30 21.37
N LYS A 231 -5.33 11.76 21.05
CA LYS A 231 -4.02 12.35 21.40
C LYS A 231 -3.91 13.79 20.94
N HIS A 232 -4.24 14.05 19.67
CA HIS A 232 -4.21 15.42 19.15
C HIS A 232 -5.18 16.34 19.91
N SER A 233 -6.38 15.87 20.21
CA SER A 233 -7.40 16.66 20.93
C SER A 233 -6.97 16.98 22.37
N LEU A 234 -6.15 16.14 22.99
CA LEU A 234 -5.52 16.37 24.29
C LEU A 234 -4.29 17.27 24.23
N GLY A 235 -3.77 17.56 23.03
CA GLY A 235 -2.51 18.28 22.82
C GLY A 235 -1.27 17.41 23.05
N GLU A 236 -1.43 16.08 22.97
CA GLU A 236 -0.34 15.14 23.05
C GLU A 236 0.38 15.00 21.70
N PRO A 237 1.70 14.77 21.66
CA PRO A 237 2.42 14.57 20.42
C PRO A 237 2.00 13.25 19.75
N THR A 238 1.55 13.34 18.50
CA THR A 238 1.25 12.19 17.64
C THR A 238 2.40 11.86 16.70
N ALA A 239 3.37 12.75 16.54
CA ALA A 239 4.59 12.50 15.80
C ALA A 239 5.67 11.94 16.75
N LEU A 240 6.06 10.71 16.57
CA LEU A 240 7.44 10.31 16.82
C LEU A 240 8.24 11.18 15.86
N VAL A 241 9.08 12.10 16.40
CA VAL A 241 9.86 13.12 15.69
C VAL A 241 10.01 12.79 14.19
N PRO A 242 9.43 13.56 13.27
CA PRO A 242 9.54 13.23 11.88
C PRO A 242 11.02 13.29 11.53
N LYS A 243 11.59 12.20 11.02
CA LYS A 243 12.63 12.38 10.02
C LYS A 243 11.91 13.12 8.90
N VAL A 244 12.13 14.43 8.87
CA VAL A 244 11.68 15.29 7.77
C VAL A 244 12.40 14.78 6.52
N GLN A 245 11.78 13.85 5.84
CA GLN A 245 11.96 13.71 4.43
C GLN A 245 10.95 14.67 3.80
N THR A 246 11.33 15.93 3.75
CA THR A 246 10.80 16.83 2.75
C THR A 246 11.23 16.23 1.40
N ARG A 247 10.39 15.36 0.84
CA ARG A 247 10.34 15.24 -0.60
C ARG A 247 9.87 16.61 -1.07
N ALA A 248 10.84 17.40 -1.51
CA ALA A 248 10.55 18.56 -2.34
C ALA A 248 9.65 18.04 -3.47
N VAL A 249 8.46 18.63 -3.59
CA VAL A 249 7.70 18.58 -4.84
C VAL A 249 8.65 19.22 -5.84
N VAL A 250 9.26 18.40 -6.68
CA VAL A 250 9.99 18.87 -7.84
C VAL A 250 8.88 19.35 -8.77
N GLU A 251 8.64 20.68 -8.78
CA GLU A 251 8.00 21.32 -9.91
C GLU A 251 8.77 20.86 -11.15
N GLN A 252 8.04 20.34 -12.11
CA GLN A 252 8.57 20.00 -13.43
C GLN A 252 9.07 21.29 -14.10
N GLU A 253 10.28 21.71 -13.77
CA GLU A 253 11.01 22.59 -14.64
C GLU A 253 11.47 21.81 -15.86
N ALA A 254 11.22 22.38 -17.04
CA ALA A 254 11.68 21.86 -18.32
C ALA A 254 13.17 21.51 -18.23
N ILE A 255 13.51 20.26 -18.40
CA ILE A 255 14.87 19.74 -18.28
C ILE A 255 15.71 20.34 -19.42
N PRO A 256 16.83 21.03 -19.15
CA PRO A 256 17.77 21.46 -20.17
C PRO A 256 18.40 20.25 -20.84
N GLU A 257 18.71 20.37 -22.15
CA GLU A 257 19.52 19.41 -22.92
C GLU A 257 20.94 19.31 -22.32
N HIS A 258 21.13 18.50 -21.26
CA HIS A 258 22.47 18.13 -20.79
C HIS A 258 22.61 16.61 -20.72
N GLU A 259 23.80 16.16 -21.07
CA GLU A 259 24.21 14.76 -21.08
C GLU A 259 23.91 14.13 -19.69
N TYR A 260 23.09 13.10 -19.70
CA TYR A 260 22.69 12.36 -18.49
C TYR A 260 23.82 11.41 -18.10
N GLY A 261 24.40 11.56 -16.91
CA GLY A 261 25.35 10.65 -16.30
C GLY A 261 24.68 9.53 -15.47
N TYR A 262 25.33 9.12 -14.41
CA TYR A 262 24.83 8.11 -13.47
C TYR A 262 24.27 8.78 -12.22
N ASP A 263 23.14 8.28 -11.70
CA ASP A 263 22.69 8.48 -10.32
C ASP A 263 23.45 7.52 -9.41
N ILE A 264 24.15 8.08 -8.41
CA ILE A 264 25.02 7.33 -7.53
C ILE A 264 24.59 7.60 -6.10
N GLN A 265 24.18 6.57 -5.37
CA GLN A 265 23.78 6.65 -3.97
C GLN A 265 24.57 5.63 -3.14
N PHE A 266 25.06 6.02 -1.98
CA PHE A 266 25.77 5.11 -1.08
C PHE A 266 25.87 5.65 0.33
N LEU A 267 26.24 4.78 1.28
CA LEU A 267 26.63 5.12 2.64
C LEU A 267 28.13 4.96 2.79
N ILE A 268 28.77 5.88 3.55
CA ILE A 268 30.16 5.73 4.02
C ILE A 268 30.09 5.46 5.52
N HIS A 269 30.58 4.32 5.96
CA HIS A 269 30.69 3.95 7.36
C HIS A 269 32.14 4.10 7.84
N GLY A 270 32.34 4.76 9.00
CA GLY A 270 33.67 4.98 9.56
C GLY A 270 33.63 5.54 10.99
N ARG A 271 34.73 6.02 11.46
CA ARG A 271 34.82 6.76 12.74
C ARG A 271 35.51 8.10 12.51
N GLY A 272 34.88 9.17 12.95
CA GLY A 272 35.42 10.52 12.78
C GLY A 272 35.45 10.98 11.32
N LEU A 273 34.44 10.60 10.55
CA LEU A 273 34.30 10.94 9.13
C LEU A 273 34.22 12.46 8.94
N PRO A 274 35.04 13.05 8.06
CA PRO A 274 35.08 14.50 7.81
C PRO A 274 33.99 14.88 6.81
N ILE A 275 32.75 15.04 7.27
CA ILE A 275 31.55 15.25 6.41
C ILE A 275 31.69 16.46 5.48
N ASP A 276 32.27 17.58 5.96
CA ASP A 276 32.43 18.79 5.15
C ASP A 276 33.47 18.59 4.03
N GLU A 277 34.59 17.91 4.34
CA GLU A 277 35.59 17.55 3.33
C GLU A 277 35.01 16.59 2.28
N VAL A 278 34.20 15.63 2.71
CA VAL A 278 33.54 14.70 1.80
C VAL A 278 32.57 15.45 0.91
N ARG A 279 31.77 16.35 1.47
CA ARG A 279 30.83 17.19 0.71
C ARG A 279 31.56 18.04 -0.33
N ASP A 280 32.55 18.81 0.11
CA ASP A 280 33.31 19.72 -0.77
C ASP A 280 34.00 18.97 -1.90
N ARG A 281 34.49 17.76 -1.63
CA ARG A 281 35.16 16.95 -2.65
C ARG A 281 34.15 16.33 -3.65
N ILE A 282 33.04 15.77 -3.18
CA ILE A 282 32.00 15.20 -4.03
C ILE A 282 31.37 16.29 -4.92
N MET A 283 31.17 17.51 -4.40
CA MET A 283 30.68 18.65 -5.19
C MET A 283 31.60 19.02 -6.37
N THR A 284 32.86 18.64 -6.37
CA THR A 284 33.78 18.84 -7.51
C THR A 284 33.75 17.67 -8.52
N MET A 285 33.03 16.59 -8.22
CA MET A 285 33.03 15.35 -9.01
C MET A 285 31.68 15.07 -9.70
N GLY A 286 30.64 15.84 -9.35
CA GLY A 286 29.31 15.63 -9.90
C GLY A 286 28.35 16.79 -9.59
N GLU A 287 27.12 16.65 -10.07
CA GLU A 287 26.03 17.59 -9.90
C GLU A 287 24.93 16.99 -9.01
N SER A 288 23.93 17.79 -8.62
CA SER A 288 22.81 17.35 -7.75
C SER A 288 23.28 16.70 -6.43
N VAL A 289 24.37 17.20 -5.86
CA VAL A 289 25.06 16.59 -4.72
C VAL A 289 24.29 16.80 -3.42
N LEU A 290 23.95 15.70 -2.74
CA LEU A 290 23.45 15.68 -1.38
C LEU A 290 24.39 14.84 -0.50
N VAL A 291 25.03 15.46 0.50
CA VAL A 291 25.88 14.78 1.48
C VAL A 291 25.36 15.11 2.88
N VAL A 292 24.82 14.12 3.56
CA VAL A 292 24.21 14.23 4.89
C VAL A 292 24.64 13.08 5.79
N GLY A 293 24.69 13.31 7.09
CA GLY A 293 25.08 12.28 8.06
C GLY A 293 25.80 12.83 9.28
N ASP A 294 26.56 11.97 9.91
CA ASP A 294 27.37 12.28 11.10
C ASP A 294 28.81 11.73 10.98
N SER A 295 29.61 11.82 12.06
CA SER A 295 30.99 11.34 12.08
C SER A 295 31.13 9.81 11.96
N ASN A 296 30.07 9.04 11.93
CA ASN A 296 30.10 7.57 11.85
C ASN A 296 29.48 7.05 10.55
N THR A 297 28.50 7.79 9.99
CA THR A 297 27.81 7.40 8.75
C THR A 297 27.49 8.64 7.93
N ILE A 298 27.92 8.66 6.67
CA ILE A 298 27.61 9.71 5.70
C ILE A 298 26.80 9.07 4.56
N LYS A 299 25.62 9.62 4.25
CA LYS A 299 24.85 9.30 3.05
C LYS A 299 25.22 10.29 1.95
N VAL A 300 25.53 9.75 0.79
CA VAL A 300 25.83 10.51 -0.44
C VAL A 300 24.84 10.17 -1.51
N HIS A 301 24.35 11.19 -2.22
CA HIS A 301 23.65 11.12 -3.48
C HIS A 301 24.30 12.13 -4.43
N VAL A 302 24.63 11.72 -5.64
CA VAL A 302 25.32 12.57 -6.62
C VAL A 302 25.09 12.06 -8.04
N HIS A 303 24.91 12.97 -8.99
CA HIS A 303 24.89 12.67 -10.41
C HIS A 303 26.28 12.92 -11.02
N SER A 304 26.82 11.96 -11.73
CA SER A 304 28.15 12.07 -12.35
C SER A 304 28.31 11.14 -13.54
N ASP A 305 29.17 11.53 -14.49
CA ASP A 305 29.55 10.69 -15.64
C ASP A 305 30.58 9.59 -15.29
N ASP A 306 31.26 9.73 -14.13
CA ASP A 306 32.25 8.75 -13.68
C ASP A 306 31.95 8.26 -12.25
N PRO A 307 31.08 7.26 -12.11
CA PRO A 307 30.78 6.67 -10.79
C PRO A 307 32.00 6.01 -10.15
N GLY A 308 32.97 5.55 -10.97
CA GLY A 308 34.20 4.93 -10.48
C GLY A 308 35.06 5.89 -9.66
N GLN A 309 35.18 7.14 -10.08
CA GLN A 309 35.96 8.16 -9.38
C GLN A 309 35.34 8.49 -8.00
N ILE A 310 34.01 8.62 -7.95
CA ILE A 310 33.26 8.92 -6.73
C ILE A 310 33.37 7.78 -5.73
N LEU A 311 33.10 6.54 -6.15
CA LEU A 311 33.16 5.37 -5.29
C LEU A 311 34.60 5.09 -4.79
N SER A 312 35.62 5.31 -5.65
CA SER A 312 37.03 5.19 -5.26
C SER A 312 37.41 6.22 -4.18
N TYR A 313 36.95 7.45 -4.35
CA TYR A 313 37.16 8.48 -3.31
C TYR A 313 36.45 8.10 -2.00
N ALA A 314 35.18 7.74 -2.09
CA ALA A 314 34.38 7.37 -0.92
C ALA A 314 34.97 6.18 -0.16
N THR A 315 35.48 5.15 -0.87
CA THR A 315 36.18 3.99 -0.29
C THR A 315 37.44 4.40 0.48
N SER A 316 38.13 5.48 0.05
CA SER A 316 39.28 6.00 0.77
C SER A 316 38.96 6.64 2.14
N LYS A 317 37.67 6.97 2.36
CA LYS A 317 37.19 7.61 3.60
C LYS A 317 36.59 6.62 4.59
N GLY A 318 36.01 5.51 4.11
CA GLY A 318 35.38 4.49 4.94
C GLY A 318 34.88 3.29 4.17
N ALA A 319 34.22 2.38 4.87
CA ALA A 319 33.56 1.25 4.25
C ALA A 319 32.27 1.71 3.57
N LEU A 320 32.04 1.25 2.32
CA LEU A 320 30.82 1.56 1.60
C LEU A 320 29.69 0.56 1.94
N GLY A 321 28.47 1.07 2.08
CA GLY A 321 27.23 0.32 2.22
C GLY A 321 26.17 0.87 1.29
N ASP A 322 25.17 0.05 0.97
CA ASP A 322 23.97 0.40 0.17
C ASP A 322 24.32 1.17 -1.11
N VAL A 323 25.28 0.63 -1.87
CA VAL A 323 25.76 1.25 -3.12
C VAL A 323 24.75 0.96 -4.23
N VAL A 324 24.16 2.02 -4.78
CA VAL A 324 23.28 2.00 -5.96
C VAL A 324 23.92 2.89 -7.00
N VAL A 325 24.04 2.39 -8.22
CA VAL A 325 24.52 3.14 -9.40
C VAL A 325 23.57 2.85 -10.53
N GLU A 326 22.83 3.85 -10.97
CA GLU A 326 21.84 3.74 -12.02
C GLU A 326 22.22 4.64 -13.20
N ASN A 327 22.09 4.11 -14.42
CA ASN A 327 22.37 4.88 -15.63
C ASN A 327 21.13 5.73 -15.97
N MET A 328 21.19 7.03 -15.72
CA MET A 328 20.09 7.95 -15.99
C MET A 328 19.75 8.05 -17.48
N GLN A 329 20.69 7.77 -18.37
CA GLN A 329 20.45 7.75 -19.79
C GLN A 329 19.61 6.52 -20.21
N GLU A 330 19.84 5.35 -19.57
CA GLU A 330 19.00 4.17 -19.75
C GLU A 330 17.61 4.40 -19.18
N GLN A 331 17.50 4.97 -17.98
CA GLN A 331 16.20 5.35 -17.37
C GLN A 331 15.45 6.37 -18.24
N TYR A 332 16.16 7.35 -18.80
CA TYR A 332 15.55 8.32 -19.72
C TYR A 332 15.15 7.71 -21.05
N LEU A 333 15.96 6.80 -21.59
CA LEU A 333 15.61 6.03 -22.81
C LEU A 333 14.45 5.08 -22.53
N GLU A 334 14.38 4.45 -21.35
CA GLU A 334 13.23 3.67 -20.91
C GLU A 334 12.00 4.55 -20.70
N PHE A 335 12.15 5.72 -20.08
CA PHE A 335 11.09 6.73 -19.95
C PHE A 335 10.64 7.26 -21.32
N LEU A 336 11.58 7.58 -22.25
CA LEU A 336 11.25 7.96 -23.62
C LEU A 336 10.65 6.79 -24.40
N ALA A 337 11.12 5.56 -24.18
CA ALA A 337 10.51 4.37 -24.75
C ALA A 337 9.11 4.12 -24.16
N GLN A 338 8.90 4.42 -22.89
CA GLN A 338 7.59 4.42 -22.25
C GLN A 338 6.72 5.60 -22.74
N GLN A 339 7.26 6.82 -22.87
CA GLN A 339 6.57 7.96 -23.50
C GLN A 339 6.35 7.74 -25.00
N ALA A 340 7.35 7.24 -25.74
CA ALA A 340 7.19 6.90 -27.16
C ALA A 340 6.27 5.68 -27.36
N SER A 341 6.11 4.83 -26.33
CA SER A 341 5.08 3.80 -26.27
C SER A 341 3.72 4.38 -25.92
N GLN A 342 3.67 5.52 -25.23
CA GLN A 342 2.45 6.30 -24.99
C GLN A 342 2.09 7.22 -26.16
N GLU A 343 3.07 7.78 -26.90
CA GLU A 343 2.84 8.59 -28.12
C GLU A 343 2.71 7.77 -29.40
N ARG A 344 3.29 6.58 -29.46
CA ARG A 344 2.90 5.51 -30.36
C ARG A 344 1.90 4.59 -29.63
N VAL A 345 0.74 5.10 -29.37
CA VAL A 345 -0.42 4.28 -29.62
C VAL A 345 -0.28 3.91 -31.12
N PRO A 346 0.13 2.68 -31.48
CA PRO A 346 -0.11 2.19 -32.82
C PRO A 346 -1.58 2.45 -32.97
N ALA A 347 -2.02 3.08 -34.09
CA ALA A 347 -3.43 3.20 -34.39
C ALA A 347 -4.01 1.85 -34.04
N MET A 348 -4.67 1.74 -32.88
CA MET A 348 -5.15 0.46 -32.35
C MET A 348 -5.90 -0.16 -33.52
N PRO A 349 -5.59 -1.40 -33.92
CA PRO A 349 -6.47 -2.08 -34.86
C PRO A 349 -7.86 -1.86 -34.29
N ARG A 350 -8.78 -1.32 -35.09
CA ARG A 350 -10.17 -1.02 -34.65
C ARG A 350 -10.58 -2.16 -33.76
N PRO A 351 -11.01 -1.91 -32.52
CA PRO A 351 -11.26 -2.97 -31.57
C PRO A 351 -12.11 -4.03 -32.24
N LEU A 352 -11.67 -5.27 -32.21
CA LEU A 352 -12.39 -6.41 -32.79
C LEU A 352 -13.78 -6.57 -32.12
N SER A 353 -14.00 -5.85 -31.02
CA SER A 353 -15.21 -5.84 -30.19
C SER A 353 -15.50 -4.42 -29.69
N ASP A 354 -16.81 -4.13 -29.47
CA ASP A 354 -17.26 -2.94 -28.75
C ASP A 354 -16.98 -3.02 -27.23
N ILE A 355 -16.37 -4.09 -26.77
CA ILE A 355 -16.07 -4.36 -25.36
C ILE A 355 -14.54 -4.44 -25.20
N ALA A 356 -14.01 -3.69 -24.26
CA ALA A 356 -12.60 -3.74 -23.87
C ALA A 356 -12.42 -4.45 -22.52
N THR A 357 -11.21 -4.93 -22.25
CA THR A 357 -10.86 -5.63 -21.01
C THR A 357 -9.76 -4.90 -20.26
N VAL A 358 -9.91 -4.74 -18.94
CA VAL A 358 -8.89 -4.26 -18.01
C VAL A 358 -8.49 -5.42 -17.11
N VAL A 359 -7.20 -5.73 -17.06
CA VAL A 359 -6.69 -6.89 -16.31
C VAL A 359 -5.66 -6.43 -15.29
N VAL A 360 -5.79 -6.86 -14.05
CA VAL A 360 -4.80 -6.57 -13.02
C VAL A 360 -3.83 -7.73 -12.91
N VAL A 361 -2.54 -7.46 -13.11
CA VAL A 361 -1.45 -8.45 -12.95
C VAL A 361 -0.18 -7.79 -12.44
N ASN A 362 0.70 -8.60 -11.83
CA ASN A 362 2.05 -8.19 -11.45
C ASN A 362 3.06 -9.24 -11.95
N GLY A 363 4.04 -8.80 -12.69
CA GLY A 363 5.06 -9.63 -13.35
C GLY A 363 5.05 -9.42 -14.86
N GLU A 364 6.22 -9.11 -15.42
CA GLU A 364 6.38 -8.80 -16.86
C GLU A 364 5.98 -9.97 -17.76
N GLY A 365 6.22 -11.20 -17.32
CA GLY A 365 5.82 -12.38 -18.06
C GLY A 365 4.32 -12.56 -18.08
N LEU A 366 3.66 -12.40 -16.92
CA LEU A 366 2.20 -12.46 -16.82
C LEU A 366 1.53 -11.33 -17.60
N GLN A 367 2.12 -10.12 -17.59
CA GLN A 367 1.62 -9.01 -18.41
C GLN A 367 1.63 -9.40 -19.90
N ARG A 368 2.73 -9.95 -20.40
CA ARG A 368 2.82 -10.43 -21.79
C ARG A 368 1.79 -11.52 -22.12
N VAL A 369 1.52 -12.41 -21.16
CA VAL A 369 0.49 -13.44 -21.32
C VAL A 369 -0.89 -12.80 -21.53
N VAL A 370 -1.34 -11.93 -20.63
CA VAL A 370 -2.68 -11.32 -20.73
C VAL A 370 -2.80 -10.39 -21.95
N GLU A 371 -1.74 -9.69 -22.32
CA GLU A 371 -1.68 -8.88 -23.54
C GLU A 371 -1.80 -9.73 -24.80
N SER A 372 -1.13 -10.89 -24.86
CA SER A 372 -1.23 -11.82 -25.98
C SER A 372 -2.62 -12.45 -26.12
N LEU A 373 -3.36 -12.54 -25.02
CA LEU A 373 -4.75 -13.00 -24.97
C LEU A 373 -5.76 -11.89 -25.30
N GLY A 374 -5.30 -10.66 -25.57
CA GLY A 374 -6.15 -9.56 -26.01
C GLY A 374 -6.63 -8.66 -24.89
N ALA A 375 -5.97 -8.62 -23.73
CA ALA A 375 -6.23 -7.60 -22.73
C ALA A 375 -6.05 -6.20 -23.34
N SER A 376 -7.06 -5.34 -23.19
CA SER A 376 -7.06 -3.99 -23.78
C SER A 376 -6.26 -2.99 -22.95
N ALA A 377 -6.21 -3.19 -21.65
CA ALA A 377 -5.35 -2.45 -20.72
C ALA A 377 -4.92 -3.37 -19.58
N VAL A 378 -3.70 -3.14 -19.08
CA VAL A 378 -3.14 -3.85 -17.93
C VAL A 378 -2.87 -2.84 -16.82
N VAL A 379 -3.37 -3.13 -15.62
CA VAL A 379 -3.08 -2.37 -14.40
C VAL A 379 -2.10 -3.19 -13.57
N ARG A 380 -0.97 -2.59 -13.21
CA ARG A 380 -0.01 -3.26 -12.34
C ARG A 380 -0.54 -3.33 -10.91
N GLY A 381 -0.64 -4.53 -10.38
CA GLY A 381 -1.14 -4.73 -9.03
C GLY A 381 -1.16 -6.19 -8.63
N GLY A 382 -1.23 -6.45 -7.34
CA GLY A 382 -1.23 -7.81 -6.78
C GLY A 382 -1.11 -7.78 -5.26
N GLN A 383 -0.57 -8.83 -4.67
CA GLN A 383 -0.59 -9.15 -3.24
C GLN A 383 -0.21 -8.00 -2.30
N THR A 384 0.82 -7.23 -2.59
CA THR A 384 1.33 -6.16 -1.71
C THR A 384 1.25 -4.76 -2.34
N MET A 385 0.74 -4.66 -3.54
CA MET A 385 0.57 -3.41 -4.30
C MET A 385 -0.83 -3.37 -4.92
N ASN A 386 -1.85 -3.22 -4.08
CA ASN A 386 -3.21 -3.10 -4.58
C ASN A 386 -3.37 -1.76 -5.32
N PRO A 387 -3.85 -1.76 -6.58
CA PRO A 387 -4.13 -0.52 -7.29
C PRO A 387 -5.23 0.26 -6.58
N SER A 388 -5.15 1.58 -6.65
CA SER A 388 -6.19 2.46 -6.13
C SER A 388 -7.44 2.43 -7.01
N THR A 389 -8.57 2.88 -6.48
CA THR A 389 -9.79 3.11 -7.27
C THR A 389 -9.54 4.06 -8.43
N GLU A 390 -8.68 5.08 -8.23
CA GLU A 390 -8.29 6.05 -9.25
C GLU A 390 -7.52 5.40 -10.40
N GLU A 391 -6.49 4.60 -10.11
CA GLU A 391 -5.71 3.88 -11.12
C GLU A 391 -6.59 2.97 -12.00
N LEU A 392 -7.57 2.29 -11.39
CA LEU A 392 -8.54 1.48 -12.12
C LEU A 392 -9.49 2.34 -12.97
N LEU A 393 -9.94 3.47 -12.45
CA LEU A 393 -10.79 4.43 -13.20
C LEU A 393 -10.04 5.01 -14.40
N GLU A 394 -8.79 5.43 -14.24
CA GLU A 394 -7.96 5.94 -15.32
C GLU A 394 -7.77 4.91 -16.43
N ALA A 395 -7.49 3.66 -16.05
CA ALA A 395 -7.38 2.55 -17.01
C ALA A 395 -8.69 2.35 -17.78
N ILE A 396 -9.84 2.35 -17.10
CA ILE A 396 -11.17 2.25 -17.73
C ILE A 396 -11.43 3.46 -18.65
N ALA A 397 -11.14 4.66 -18.18
CA ALA A 397 -11.39 5.90 -18.92
C ALA A 397 -10.56 6.01 -20.21
N SER A 398 -9.30 5.53 -20.18
CA SER A 398 -8.37 5.58 -21.31
C SER A 398 -8.81 4.71 -22.50
N LEU A 399 -9.67 3.73 -22.30
CA LEU A 399 -10.13 2.82 -23.35
C LEU A 399 -11.10 3.49 -24.32
N PRO A 400 -11.05 3.20 -25.63
CA PRO A 400 -11.88 3.87 -26.63
C PRO A 400 -13.33 3.37 -26.67
N THR A 401 -13.68 2.35 -25.86
CA THR A 401 -15.00 1.72 -25.84
C THR A 401 -15.82 2.15 -24.64
N ASP A 402 -17.15 2.16 -24.78
CA ASP A 402 -18.08 2.46 -23.68
C ASP A 402 -18.39 1.24 -22.79
N LYS A 403 -17.99 0.05 -23.22
CA LYS A 403 -18.21 -1.20 -22.49
C LYS A 403 -16.87 -1.80 -22.08
N VAL A 404 -16.71 -2.06 -20.79
CA VAL A 404 -15.45 -2.53 -20.23
C VAL A 404 -15.69 -3.70 -19.27
N VAL A 405 -14.88 -4.74 -19.38
CA VAL A 405 -14.79 -5.83 -18.39
C VAL A 405 -13.51 -5.67 -17.58
N VAL A 406 -13.62 -5.75 -16.27
CA VAL A 406 -12.46 -5.67 -15.35
C VAL A 406 -12.23 -7.03 -14.69
N LEU A 407 -10.99 -7.52 -14.76
CA LEU A 407 -10.50 -8.75 -14.14
C LEU A 407 -9.52 -8.40 -13.01
N PRO A 408 -9.95 -8.37 -11.75
CA PRO A 408 -9.11 -7.95 -10.62
C PRO A 408 -8.00 -8.93 -10.27
N ASN A 409 -8.21 -10.23 -10.46
CA ASN A 409 -7.25 -11.32 -10.21
C ASN A 409 -6.69 -11.40 -8.79
N ASN A 410 -7.33 -10.71 -7.85
CA ASN A 410 -6.97 -10.72 -6.45
C ASN A 410 -8.19 -10.33 -5.60
N PRO A 411 -8.50 -11.06 -4.51
CA PRO A 411 -9.67 -10.78 -3.67
C PRO A 411 -9.63 -9.38 -3.04
N ASN A 412 -8.45 -8.81 -2.77
CA ASN A 412 -8.28 -7.48 -2.19
C ASN A 412 -8.58 -6.35 -3.18
N ILE A 413 -8.56 -6.63 -4.48
CA ILE A 413 -8.77 -5.63 -5.54
C ILE A 413 -10.23 -5.58 -5.98
N ILE A 414 -11.03 -6.64 -5.75
CA ILE A 414 -12.42 -6.74 -6.21
C ILE A 414 -13.25 -5.54 -5.74
N MET A 415 -13.11 -5.12 -4.47
CA MET A 415 -13.88 -3.99 -3.94
C MET A 415 -13.48 -2.65 -4.58
N ALA A 416 -12.19 -2.43 -4.83
CA ALA A 416 -11.71 -1.24 -5.52
C ALA A 416 -12.21 -1.21 -6.97
N ALA A 417 -12.19 -2.36 -7.67
CA ALA A 417 -12.74 -2.50 -9.02
C ALA A 417 -14.26 -2.23 -9.08
N GLN A 418 -15.03 -2.74 -8.11
CA GLN A 418 -16.45 -2.46 -7.99
C GLN A 418 -16.72 -0.98 -7.66
N GLN A 419 -15.84 -0.34 -6.90
CA GLN A 419 -15.95 1.09 -6.64
C GLN A 419 -15.66 1.90 -7.91
N ALA A 420 -14.61 1.55 -8.67
CA ALA A 420 -14.33 2.14 -9.98
C ALA A 420 -15.50 1.95 -10.96
N GLN A 421 -16.12 0.75 -10.99
CA GLN A 421 -17.32 0.48 -11.77
C GLN A 421 -18.45 1.47 -11.45
N ARG A 422 -18.71 1.75 -10.17
CA ARG A 422 -19.79 2.66 -9.73
C ARG A 422 -19.53 4.12 -10.08
N MET A 423 -18.27 4.51 -10.22
CA MET A 423 -17.83 5.88 -10.48
C MET A 423 -17.60 6.16 -11.97
N SER A 424 -17.52 5.11 -12.79
CA SER A 424 -17.29 5.24 -14.22
C SER A 424 -18.56 5.67 -14.95
N ASP A 425 -18.42 6.54 -15.96
CA ASP A 425 -19.48 6.90 -16.91
C ASP A 425 -19.72 5.82 -17.97
N LYS A 426 -18.84 4.79 -18.04
CA LYS A 426 -18.95 3.67 -18.98
C LYS A 426 -19.74 2.51 -18.41
N GLN A 427 -20.18 1.61 -19.27
CA GLN A 427 -20.79 0.33 -18.86
C GLN A 427 -19.68 -0.64 -18.43
N VAL A 428 -19.36 -0.68 -17.15
CA VAL A 428 -18.32 -1.53 -16.61
C VAL A 428 -18.93 -2.77 -15.97
N ALA A 429 -18.37 -3.94 -16.27
CA ALA A 429 -18.64 -5.20 -15.57
C ALA A 429 -17.36 -5.67 -14.86
N VAL A 430 -17.46 -6.05 -13.59
CA VAL A 430 -16.36 -6.64 -12.83
C VAL A 430 -16.61 -8.12 -12.68
N ILE A 431 -15.73 -8.95 -13.23
CA ILE A 431 -15.73 -10.39 -13.01
C ILE A 431 -14.87 -10.67 -11.78
N PRO A 432 -15.39 -11.24 -10.69
CA PRO A 432 -14.71 -11.31 -9.41
C PRO A 432 -13.64 -12.43 -9.38
N THR A 433 -12.68 -12.36 -10.31
CA THR A 433 -11.51 -13.25 -10.34
C THR A 433 -10.63 -12.98 -9.13
N THR A 434 -10.24 -14.05 -8.44
CA THR A 434 -9.43 -13.98 -7.21
C THR A 434 -7.97 -14.39 -7.44
N THR A 435 -7.68 -14.99 -8.59
CA THR A 435 -6.33 -15.44 -8.98
C THR A 435 -6.05 -15.11 -10.44
N ILE A 436 -4.78 -15.03 -10.80
CA ILE A 436 -4.33 -14.74 -12.17
C ILE A 436 -4.80 -15.83 -13.17
N PRO A 437 -4.69 -17.14 -12.87
CA PRO A 437 -5.23 -18.18 -13.74
C PRO A 437 -6.72 -18.02 -14.03
N GLN A 438 -7.53 -17.65 -13.04
CA GLN A 438 -8.95 -17.36 -13.27
C GLN A 438 -9.15 -16.23 -14.27
N GLY A 439 -8.33 -15.18 -14.23
CA GLY A 439 -8.37 -14.08 -15.18
C GLY A 439 -7.92 -14.51 -16.59
N VAL A 440 -6.92 -15.37 -16.68
CA VAL A 440 -6.44 -15.93 -17.95
C VAL A 440 -7.56 -16.77 -18.61
N SER A 441 -8.16 -17.69 -17.85
CA SER A 441 -9.27 -18.52 -18.35
C SER A 441 -10.50 -17.67 -18.73
N ALA A 442 -10.79 -16.60 -17.96
CA ALA A 442 -11.83 -15.65 -18.32
C ALA A 442 -11.53 -14.93 -19.65
N LEU A 443 -10.28 -14.50 -19.89
CA LEU A 443 -9.88 -13.87 -21.15
C LEU A 443 -10.00 -14.84 -22.33
N LEU A 444 -9.62 -16.10 -22.18
CA LEU A 444 -9.74 -17.13 -23.21
C LEU A 444 -11.21 -17.38 -23.59
N ALA A 445 -12.12 -17.25 -22.63
CA ALA A 445 -13.55 -17.40 -22.86
C ALA A 445 -14.22 -16.15 -23.49
N PHE A 446 -13.49 -15.02 -23.58
CA PHE A 446 -14.03 -13.78 -24.14
C PHE A 446 -14.39 -13.93 -25.62
N ASN A 447 -15.65 -13.66 -25.97
CA ASN A 447 -16.15 -13.75 -27.33
C ASN A 447 -16.36 -12.35 -27.94
N TYR A 448 -15.53 -11.98 -28.90
CA TYR A 448 -15.56 -10.69 -29.59
C TYR A 448 -16.88 -10.38 -30.34
N GLN A 449 -17.71 -11.39 -30.60
CA GLN A 449 -18.99 -11.25 -31.30
C GLN A 449 -20.19 -11.18 -30.36
N SER A 450 -20.00 -11.40 -29.07
CA SER A 450 -21.06 -11.43 -28.06
C SER A 450 -21.25 -10.07 -27.38
N ASP A 451 -22.44 -9.83 -26.85
CA ASP A 451 -22.73 -8.66 -26.03
C ASP A 451 -22.05 -8.75 -24.64
N LEU A 452 -22.03 -7.62 -23.90
CA LEU A 452 -21.37 -7.53 -22.60
C LEU A 452 -21.92 -8.56 -21.60
N LYS A 453 -23.23 -8.76 -21.53
CA LYS A 453 -23.84 -9.68 -20.57
C LYS A 453 -23.48 -11.13 -20.87
N SER A 454 -23.53 -11.52 -22.13
CA SER A 454 -23.14 -12.87 -22.57
C SER A 454 -21.66 -13.14 -22.30
N ASN A 455 -20.79 -12.14 -22.52
CA ASN A 455 -19.37 -12.25 -22.17
C ASN A 455 -19.16 -12.41 -20.67
N VAL A 456 -19.82 -11.61 -19.84
CA VAL A 456 -19.74 -11.74 -18.37
C VAL A 456 -20.12 -13.16 -17.94
N ASP A 457 -21.26 -13.69 -18.42
CA ASP A 457 -21.71 -15.04 -18.08
C ASP A 457 -20.71 -16.14 -18.53
N LEU A 458 -20.08 -15.98 -19.69
CA LEU A 458 -19.06 -16.93 -20.21
C LEU A 458 -17.77 -16.86 -19.40
N MET A 459 -17.27 -15.66 -19.19
CA MET A 459 -16.01 -15.42 -18.48
C MET A 459 -16.09 -15.83 -16.99
N GLU A 460 -17.21 -15.55 -16.31
CA GLU A 460 -17.45 -16.00 -14.93
C GLU A 460 -17.46 -17.54 -14.82
N ARG A 461 -18.11 -18.21 -15.77
CA ARG A 461 -18.10 -19.69 -15.79
C ARG A 461 -16.71 -20.25 -16.00
N ALA A 462 -15.95 -19.72 -16.95
CA ALA A 462 -14.58 -20.15 -17.20
C ALA A 462 -13.71 -19.94 -15.95
N ALA A 463 -13.73 -18.75 -15.37
CA ALA A 463 -13.00 -18.45 -14.14
C ALA A 463 -13.34 -19.41 -12.98
N SER A 464 -14.62 -19.79 -12.85
CA SER A 464 -15.08 -20.66 -11.76
C SER A 464 -14.63 -22.12 -11.89
N GLN A 465 -14.17 -22.55 -13.06
CA GLN A 465 -13.72 -23.93 -13.30
C GLN A 465 -12.24 -24.13 -12.97
N VAL A 466 -11.47 -23.06 -12.88
CA VAL A 466 -10.02 -23.10 -12.61
C VAL A 466 -9.72 -23.39 -11.14
N GLN A 467 -8.83 -24.34 -10.91
CA GLN A 467 -8.17 -24.51 -9.61
C GLN A 467 -6.81 -23.83 -9.66
N THR A 468 -6.50 -23.06 -8.64
CA THR A 468 -5.21 -22.35 -8.57
C THR A 468 -4.43 -22.78 -7.33
N ILE A 469 -3.17 -23.15 -7.53
CA ILE A 469 -2.19 -23.28 -6.45
C ILE A 469 -1.25 -22.08 -6.53
N GLU A 470 -1.03 -21.45 -5.40
CA GLU A 470 -0.06 -20.38 -5.23
C GLU A 470 0.96 -20.83 -4.19
N VAL A 471 2.25 -20.76 -4.52
CA VAL A 471 3.34 -21.07 -3.60
C VAL A 471 4.12 -19.82 -3.30
N THR A 472 4.24 -19.48 -2.02
CA THR A 472 4.90 -18.25 -1.55
C THR A 472 5.59 -18.47 -0.21
N ASN A 473 6.28 -17.45 0.32
CA ASN A 473 6.90 -17.51 1.65
C ASN A 473 5.97 -16.96 2.72
N ALA A 474 5.90 -17.62 3.85
CA ALA A 474 5.18 -17.15 5.02
C ALA A 474 5.83 -15.89 5.61
N VAL A 475 5.10 -14.78 5.64
CA VAL A 475 5.58 -13.50 6.20
C VAL A 475 5.66 -13.51 7.72
N ARG A 476 5.02 -14.48 8.39
CA ARG A 476 4.99 -14.65 9.85
C ARG A 476 4.74 -16.10 10.25
N SER A 477 5.02 -16.41 11.54
CA SER A 477 4.62 -17.71 12.11
C SER A 477 3.15 -17.67 12.52
N VAL A 478 2.39 -18.71 12.13
CA VAL A 478 0.94 -18.80 12.37
C VAL A 478 0.51 -20.26 12.42
N ARG A 479 -0.64 -20.52 13.05
CA ARG A 479 -1.31 -21.83 12.94
C ARG A 479 -2.68 -21.61 12.30
N ILE A 480 -2.90 -22.21 11.13
CA ILE A 480 -4.15 -22.10 10.36
C ILE A 480 -4.51 -23.49 9.83
N ASN A 481 -5.77 -23.88 9.87
CA ASN A 481 -6.28 -25.17 9.39
C ASN A 481 -5.51 -26.38 9.99
N GLY A 482 -5.03 -26.25 11.23
CA GLY A 482 -4.24 -27.28 11.90
C GLY A 482 -2.77 -27.37 11.49
N LEU A 483 -2.34 -26.62 10.47
CA LEU A 483 -0.95 -26.52 10.03
C LEU A 483 -0.21 -25.47 10.85
N LYS A 484 0.98 -25.82 11.34
CA LYS A 484 1.92 -24.87 11.93
C LYS A 484 2.86 -24.37 10.85
N VAL A 485 2.91 -23.07 10.66
CA VAL A 485 3.78 -22.39 9.71
C VAL A 485 4.74 -21.52 10.49
N ASP A 486 6.01 -21.61 10.22
CA ASP A 486 7.02 -20.70 10.77
C ASP A 486 7.39 -19.64 9.71
N LYS A 487 7.72 -18.42 10.17
CA LYS A 487 8.10 -17.32 9.29
C LYS A 487 9.25 -17.72 8.36
N GLY A 488 9.10 -17.46 7.07
CA GLY A 488 10.07 -17.74 6.03
C GLY A 488 9.91 -19.12 5.38
N GLN A 489 9.08 -20.03 5.94
CA GLN A 489 8.75 -21.28 5.27
C GLN A 489 7.95 -21.04 3.99
N PHE A 490 8.10 -21.94 3.03
CA PHE A 490 7.21 -21.99 1.87
C PHE A 490 5.84 -22.49 2.29
N ILE A 491 4.80 -21.87 1.75
CA ILE A 491 3.41 -22.25 1.94
C ILE A 491 2.75 -22.48 0.58
N GLY A 492 1.91 -23.50 0.50
CA GLY A 492 1.05 -23.79 -0.64
C GLY A 492 -0.39 -23.43 -0.31
N LEU A 493 -0.98 -22.59 -1.16
CA LEU A 493 -2.38 -22.18 -1.08
C LEU A 493 -3.14 -22.83 -2.24
N LEU A 494 -4.27 -23.45 -1.96
CA LEU A 494 -5.22 -23.94 -2.98
C LEU A 494 -6.45 -23.03 -2.95
N ASN A 495 -6.68 -22.28 -4.01
CA ASN A 495 -7.76 -21.29 -4.12
C ASN A 495 -7.79 -20.30 -2.94
N GLY A 496 -6.60 -19.89 -2.48
CA GLY A 496 -6.42 -19.00 -1.34
C GLY A 496 -6.43 -19.68 0.04
N GLU A 497 -6.75 -20.99 0.15
CA GLU A 497 -6.71 -21.71 1.41
C GLU A 497 -5.35 -22.39 1.63
N LEU A 498 -4.76 -22.22 2.82
CA LEU A 498 -3.51 -22.85 3.20
C LEU A 498 -3.69 -24.36 3.29
N VAL A 499 -2.95 -25.11 2.46
CA VAL A 499 -3.03 -26.57 2.37
C VAL A 499 -1.72 -27.27 2.68
N GLU A 500 -0.57 -26.59 2.59
CA GLU A 500 0.74 -27.18 2.84
C GLU A 500 1.75 -26.12 3.32
N ALA A 501 2.76 -26.53 4.10
CA ALA A 501 3.86 -25.69 4.54
C ALA A 501 5.15 -26.52 4.75
N GLY A 502 6.31 -25.93 4.45
CA GLY A 502 7.59 -26.61 4.62
C GLY A 502 8.80 -25.75 4.22
N ASP A 503 9.99 -26.32 4.40
CA ASP A 503 11.27 -25.62 4.10
C ASP A 503 11.78 -25.90 2.67
N ASP A 504 11.12 -26.79 1.92
CA ASP A 504 11.51 -27.17 0.57
C ASP A 504 10.43 -26.75 -0.43
N LEU A 505 10.77 -25.84 -1.32
CA LEU A 505 9.86 -25.25 -2.31
C LEU A 505 9.21 -26.31 -3.20
N GLN A 506 10.01 -27.24 -3.73
CA GLN A 506 9.51 -28.26 -4.65
C GLN A 506 8.52 -29.20 -3.94
N ARG A 507 8.85 -29.66 -2.73
CA ARG A 507 7.97 -30.54 -1.94
C ARG A 507 6.65 -29.87 -1.57
N VAL A 508 6.67 -28.59 -1.23
CA VAL A 508 5.44 -27.83 -0.92
C VAL A 508 4.56 -27.72 -2.16
N ALA A 509 5.15 -27.40 -3.33
CA ALA A 509 4.41 -27.35 -4.59
C ALA A 509 3.81 -28.72 -4.98
N GLU A 510 4.60 -29.80 -4.89
CA GLU A 510 4.17 -31.17 -5.17
C GLU A 510 3.04 -31.62 -4.23
N ALA A 511 3.15 -31.34 -2.93
CA ALA A 511 2.16 -31.71 -1.94
C ALA A 511 0.86 -30.92 -2.10
N ALA A 512 0.94 -29.63 -2.45
CA ALA A 512 -0.22 -28.81 -2.75
C ALA A 512 -0.94 -29.31 -4.02
N LEU A 513 -0.22 -29.69 -5.07
CA LEU A 513 -0.78 -30.26 -6.31
C LEU A 513 -1.54 -31.57 -6.06
N GLN A 514 -1.08 -32.39 -5.12
CA GLN A 514 -1.76 -33.64 -4.76
C GLN A 514 -3.11 -33.45 -4.06
N ARG A 515 -3.46 -32.21 -3.65
CA ARG A 515 -4.76 -31.88 -3.09
C ARG A 515 -5.85 -31.67 -4.16
N ILE A 516 -5.45 -31.50 -5.43
CA ILE A 516 -6.40 -31.36 -6.55
C ILE A 516 -6.81 -32.74 -7.07
N ASP A 517 -8.12 -32.92 -7.30
CA ASP A 517 -8.63 -34.08 -8.03
C ASP A 517 -8.37 -33.90 -9.54
N MET A 518 -7.15 -34.31 -9.97
CA MET A 518 -6.68 -34.13 -11.34
C MET A 518 -7.49 -34.88 -12.39
N GLY A 519 -8.37 -35.79 -12.00
CA GLY A 519 -9.25 -36.49 -12.94
C GLY A 519 -10.26 -35.59 -13.66
N ARG A 520 -10.41 -34.36 -13.23
CA ARG A 520 -11.37 -33.38 -13.76
C ARG A 520 -10.77 -32.36 -14.72
N TYR A 521 -9.46 -32.28 -14.80
CA TYR A 521 -8.73 -31.24 -15.52
C TYR A 521 -7.86 -31.87 -16.60
N GLU A 522 -7.65 -31.15 -17.69
CA GLU A 522 -6.87 -31.65 -18.84
C GLU A 522 -5.55 -30.91 -18.99
N ILE A 523 -5.50 -29.62 -18.62
CA ILE A 523 -4.35 -28.73 -18.81
C ILE A 523 -3.84 -28.27 -17.44
N MET A 524 -2.53 -28.20 -17.32
CA MET A 524 -1.83 -27.61 -16.18
C MET A 524 -0.83 -26.58 -16.66
N THR A 525 -0.99 -25.32 -16.25
CA THR A 525 -0.03 -24.27 -16.56
C THR A 525 0.74 -23.87 -15.29
N ILE A 526 2.07 -23.93 -15.36
CA ILE A 526 2.99 -23.55 -14.28
C ILE A 526 3.61 -22.20 -14.63
N TYR A 527 3.18 -21.14 -13.93
CA TYR A 527 3.81 -19.82 -14.00
C TYR A 527 4.87 -19.73 -12.90
N TRP A 528 6.15 -19.56 -13.30
CA TRP A 528 7.24 -19.42 -12.32
C TRP A 528 7.66 -17.96 -12.14
N GLY A 529 7.96 -17.58 -10.89
CA GLY A 529 8.26 -16.23 -10.44
C GLY A 529 9.73 -15.84 -10.56
N ASP A 530 10.04 -14.60 -10.23
CA ASP A 530 11.38 -14.00 -10.32
C ASP A 530 12.43 -14.66 -9.39
N GLN A 531 11.97 -15.30 -8.31
CA GLN A 531 12.82 -15.99 -7.32
C GLN A 531 13.10 -17.46 -7.67
N VAL A 532 12.60 -17.95 -8.80
CA VAL A 532 12.76 -19.34 -9.26
C VAL A 532 13.66 -19.37 -10.49
N THR A 533 14.60 -20.30 -10.53
CA THR A 533 15.41 -20.53 -11.72
C THR A 533 14.66 -21.39 -12.73
N GLU A 534 14.95 -21.21 -14.02
CA GLU A 534 14.38 -22.05 -15.09
C GLU A 534 14.62 -23.55 -14.84
N LYS A 535 15.75 -23.92 -14.24
CA LYS A 535 16.09 -25.29 -13.91
C LYS A 535 15.12 -25.88 -12.86
N GLU A 536 14.80 -25.12 -11.81
CA GLU A 536 13.85 -25.53 -10.79
C GLU A 536 12.44 -25.64 -11.35
N ALA A 537 12.03 -24.66 -12.16
CA ALA A 537 10.74 -24.66 -12.85
C ALA A 537 10.57 -25.89 -13.77
N ARG A 538 11.61 -26.22 -14.57
CA ARG A 538 11.64 -27.44 -15.40
C ARG A 538 11.63 -28.71 -14.55
N GLY A 539 12.25 -28.70 -13.35
CA GLY A 539 12.21 -29.81 -12.41
C GLY A 539 10.78 -30.13 -11.94
N LEU A 540 10.04 -29.09 -11.56
CA LEU A 540 8.64 -29.22 -11.17
C LEU A 540 7.76 -29.68 -12.34
N SER A 541 7.93 -29.09 -13.53
CA SER A 541 7.20 -29.48 -14.73
C SER A 541 7.44 -30.96 -15.11
N ALA A 542 8.69 -31.42 -15.03
CA ALA A 542 9.02 -32.81 -15.28
C ALA A 542 8.36 -33.76 -14.27
N TRP A 543 8.37 -33.41 -12.99
CA TRP A 543 7.68 -34.18 -11.95
C TRP A 543 6.17 -34.27 -12.21
N VAL A 544 5.53 -33.14 -12.58
CA VAL A 544 4.10 -33.09 -12.93
C VAL A 544 3.81 -34.00 -14.12
N THR A 545 4.61 -33.91 -15.19
CA THR A 545 4.45 -34.73 -16.40
C THR A 545 4.62 -36.22 -16.10
N GLU A 546 5.58 -36.60 -15.25
CA GLU A 546 5.75 -38.00 -14.82
C GLU A 546 4.57 -38.49 -13.97
N ARG A 547 4.05 -37.64 -13.09
CA ARG A 547 2.98 -37.99 -12.15
C ARG A 547 1.60 -38.02 -12.80
N TYR A 548 1.37 -37.19 -13.83
CA TYR A 548 0.10 -37.02 -14.55
C TYR A 548 0.35 -37.11 -16.08
N PRO A 549 0.73 -38.28 -16.61
CA PRO A 549 1.17 -38.41 -18.00
C PRO A 549 0.03 -38.22 -19.04
N ASP A 550 -1.19 -38.19 -18.59
CA ASP A 550 -2.40 -37.93 -19.41
C ASP A 550 -2.78 -36.44 -19.46
N LYS A 551 -2.00 -35.55 -18.81
CA LYS A 551 -2.27 -34.12 -18.76
C LYS A 551 -1.28 -33.34 -19.63
N GLU A 552 -1.77 -32.27 -20.25
CA GLU A 552 -0.94 -31.29 -20.93
C GLU A 552 -0.32 -30.37 -19.88
N VAL A 553 1.01 -30.20 -19.90
CA VAL A 553 1.74 -29.39 -18.94
C VAL A 553 2.46 -28.26 -19.66
N GLU A 554 2.02 -27.03 -19.41
CA GLU A 554 2.66 -25.81 -19.92
C GLU A 554 3.54 -25.18 -18.84
N LEU A 555 4.70 -24.64 -19.26
CA LEU A 555 5.63 -23.93 -18.39
C LEU A 555 5.80 -22.50 -18.91
N VAL A 556 5.43 -21.52 -18.12
CA VAL A 556 5.41 -20.10 -18.49
C VAL A 556 6.29 -19.29 -17.55
N GLU A 557 7.17 -18.44 -18.10
CA GLU A 557 7.93 -17.48 -17.33
C GLU A 557 7.04 -16.29 -16.97
N GLY A 558 6.51 -16.29 -15.74
CA GLY A 558 5.59 -15.25 -15.26
C GLY A 558 6.31 -14.02 -14.72
N ARG A 559 7.53 -14.18 -14.17
CA ARG A 559 8.29 -13.13 -13.46
C ARG A 559 7.48 -12.38 -12.43
N GLN A 560 6.51 -13.07 -11.83
CA GLN A 560 5.75 -12.49 -10.72
C GLN A 560 6.64 -12.41 -9.46
N PRO A 561 6.63 -11.27 -8.74
CA PRO A 561 7.24 -11.17 -7.43
C PRO A 561 6.39 -11.92 -6.40
N TYR A 562 6.96 -12.27 -5.27
CA TYR A 562 6.30 -12.87 -4.09
C TYR A 562 5.83 -14.32 -4.25
N TYR A 563 5.34 -14.74 -5.42
CA TYR A 563 4.95 -16.12 -5.68
C TYR A 563 6.03 -16.85 -6.45
N GLN A 564 6.58 -17.89 -5.85
CA GLN A 564 7.54 -18.77 -6.53
C GLN A 564 6.86 -19.51 -7.67
N TYR A 565 5.65 -20.03 -7.41
CA TYR A 565 4.83 -20.66 -8.43
C TYR A 565 3.38 -20.20 -8.32
N ILE A 566 2.74 -20.01 -9.46
CA ILE A 566 1.29 -19.97 -9.62
C ILE A 566 0.97 -21.11 -10.60
N ILE A 567 0.09 -22.03 -10.23
CA ILE A 567 -0.20 -23.20 -11.05
C ILE A 567 -1.71 -23.27 -11.24
N SER A 568 -2.15 -23.38 -12.50
CA SER A 568 -3.54 -23.66 -12.80
C SER A 568 -3.76 -25.12 -13.12
N ALA A 569 -4.99 -25.61 -12.84
CA ALA A 569 -5.55 -26.83 -13.39
C ALA A 569 -6.90 -26.48 -14.01
N GLU A 570 -7.04 -26.79 -15.31
CA GLU A 570 -8.16 -26.41 -16.19
C GLU A 570 -8.71 -27.59 -16.99
#